data_f14a867e7211f3f5f1853120a5980dd8
#
_entry.id   f14a867e7211f3f5f1853120a5980dd8
#
_cell.length_a   1.000
_cell.length_b   1.000
_cell.length_c   1.000
_cell.angle_alpha   90.00
_cell.angle_beta   90.00
_cell.angle_gamma   90.00
#
_symmetry.space_group_name_H-M   'P 1'
#
loop_
_entity.id
_entity.type
_entity.pdbx_description
1 polymer ?
#
loop_
_entity_poly.entity_id
_entity_poly.type
_entity_poly.pdbx_seq_one_letter_code
_entity_poly.pdbx_strand_id
1 'polypeptide(L)'
;MKSLWIAIIITLITSQVVSARRKEPEDPNYPKDPNELIRTKWNAVISVLQNKEIDQEARIKKINKIVSPIFDFQLMAKLALGREHWPKLTKQQQEKFIQLFVERLRTSYREKIALYTNEEILFKPAEKKKSTINIPMELKTKDKKIAVLHKLRKVDKRWKVYDVEIQGVSILLTYRSQFDDILSRGTVEDLLSRLEEPPPQ
;
A
#
# COMPACT_ATOMS: atom_id res chain seq x y z
N MET A 1 18.97 7.77 -8.79
CA MET A 1 17.53 7.98 -8.54
C MET A 1 16.63 6.76 -8.82
N LYS A 2 17.04 5.81 -9.67
CA LYS A 2 16.21 4.63 -10.06
C LYS A 2 15.94 3.62 -8.93
N SER A 3 16.81 3.49 -7.93
CA SER A 3 16.72 2.43 -6.91
C SER A 3 15.87 2.77 -5.68
N LEU A 4 15.48 4.04 -5.48
CA LEU A 4 14.65 4.45 -4.32
C LEU A 4 13.21 3.95 -4.41
N TRP A 5 12.79 3.54 -5.60
CA TRP A 5 11.41 3.28 -5.96
C TRP A 5 10.98 1.82 -5.81
N ILE A 6 11.93 0.90 -5.68
CA ILE A 6 11.64 -0.54 -5.63
C ILE A 6 10.98 -0.96 -4.32
N ALA A 7 11.32 -0.25 -3.23
CA ALA A 7 10.68 -0.44 -1.93
C ALA A 7 9.16 -0.19 -1.94
N ILE A 8 8.68 0.55 -2.94
CA ILE A 8 7.29 0.97 -3.07
C ILE A 8 6.43 -0.12 -3.77
N ILE A 9 7.07 -1.09 -4.45
CA ILE A 9 6.40 -2.04 -5.35
C ILE A 9 5.36 -2.93 -4.67
N ILE A 10 5.45 -3.16 -3.37
CA ILE A 10 4.52 -4.04 -2.66
C ILE A 10 3.28 -3.33 -2.13
N THR A 11 3.08 -2.10 -2.53
CA THR A 11 1.92 -1.36 -2.11
C THR A 11 0.95 -1.26 -3.28
N LEU A 12 -0.03 -2.17 -3.31
CA LEU A 12 -1.29 -1.94 -4.00
C LEU A 12 -1.57 -2.62 -5.33
N ILE A 13 -2.72 -3.17 -5.46
CA ILE A 13 -3.76 -3.03 -6.50
C ILE A 13 -4.85 -4.11 -6.42
N THR A 14 -6.11 -3.80 -6.39
CA THR A 14 -7.24 -4.47 -7.08
C THR A 14 -8.47 -3.60 -7.13
N SER A 15 -9.18 -3.64 -8.25
CA SER A 15 -10.53 -3.12 -8.38
C SER A 15 -11.52 -4.20 -7.96
N GLN A 16 -11.94 -4.17 -6.76
CA GLN A 16 -13.26 -4.56 -6.28
C GLN A 16 -13.39 -3.95 -4.91
N VAL A 17 -13.99 -2.82 -4.82
CA VAL A 17 -14.21 -2.16 -3.57
C VAL A 17 -15.64 -1.76 -3.44
N VAL A 18 -16.00 -1.92 -2.23
CA VAL A 18 -17.10 -1.31 -1.53
C VAL A 18 -18.40 -2.05 -1.69
N SER A 19 -18.52 -3.01 -0.85
CA SER A 19 -19.75 -3.30 -0.15
C SER A 19 -19.40 -3.52 1.31
N ALA A 20 -20.24 -3.02 2.21
CA ALA A 20 -20.13 -3.12 3.66
C ALA A 20 -19.38 -4.37 4.13
N ARG A 21 -18.46 -4.20 5.10
CA ARG A 21 -17.71 -5.25 5.84
C ARG A 21 -18.16 -6.69 5.53
N ARG A 22 -17.93 -7.17 4.32
CA ARG A 22 -17.95 -8.62 4.09
C ARG A 22 -16.77 -9.16 4.86
N LYS A 23 -17.02 -10.03 5.84
CA LYS A 23 -15.96 -10.89 6.38
C LYS A 23 -15.28 -11.53 5.17
N GLU A 24 -14.01 -11.21 4.96
CA GLU A 24 -13.22 -11.95 3.97
C GLU A 24 -13.29 -13.42 4.33
N PRO A 25 -13.51 -14.32 3.32
CA PRO A 25 -13.51 -15.75 3.58
C PRO A 25 -12.23 -16.13 4.33
N GLU A 26 -12.37 -16.99 5.34
CA GLU A 26 -11.23 -17.47 6.10
C GLU A 26 -10.31 -18.26 5.14
N ASP A 27 -9.16 -17.69 4.84
CA ASP A 27 -8.07 -18.41 4.20
C ASP A 27 -7.33 -19.20 5.29
N PRO A 28 -7.45 -20.53 5.35
CA PRO A 28 -6.80 -21.32 6.38
C PRO A 28 -5.27 -21.24 6.31
N ASN A 29 -4.72 -20.83 5.15
CA ASN A 29 -3.29 -20.67 4.91
C ASN A 29 -2.81 -19.23 5.14
N TYR A 30 -3.68 -18.34 5.65
CA TYR A 30 -3.26 -16.97 5.95
C TYR A 30 -2.28 -16.99 7.14
N PRO A 31 -1.04 -16.49 6.97
CA PRO A 31 -0.02 -16.56 8.02
C PRO A 31 -0.46 -15.82 9.30
N LYS A 32 -0.37 -16.52 10.44
CA LYS A 32 -0.70 -15.95 11.76
C LYS A 32 0.42 -15.07 12.30
N ASP A 33 1.65 -15.39 11.95
CA ASP A 33 2.83 -14.59 12.26
C ASP A 33 2.99 -13.44 11.26
N PRO A 34 3.13 -12.19 11.73
CA PRO A 34 3.21 -11.04 10.83
C PRO A 34 4.54 -10.97 10.04
N ASN A 35 5.65 -11.51 10.58
CA ASN A 35 6.90 -11.60 9.81
C ASN A 35 6.75 -12.61 8.66
N GLU A 36 6.18 -13.76 8.95
CA GLU A 36 5.90 -14.78 7.94
C GLU A 36 4.97 -14.22 6.86
N LEU A 37 3.91 -13.49 7.26
CA LEU A 37 3.00 -12.84 6.32
C LEU A 37 3.75 -11.93 5.34
N ILE A 38 4.54 -10.99 5.84
CA ILE A 38 5.28 -10.06 5.00
C ILE A 38 6.30 -10.80 4.15
N ARG A 39 7.08 -11.71 4.73
CA ARG A 39 8.08 -12.50 4.01
C ARG A 39 7.47 -13.31 2.87
N THR A 40 6.37 -14.03 3.13
CA THR A 40 5.69 -14.86 2.13
C THR A 40 5.14 -14.00 0.98
N LYS A 41 4.52 -12.86 1.28
CA LYS A 41 4.00 -11.97 0.23
C LYS A 41 5.12 -11.33 -0.59
N TRP A 42 6.22 -10.91 0.04
CA TRP A 42 7.38 -10.40 -0.67
C TRP A 42 7.99 -11.45 -1.59
N ASN A 43 8.23 -12.67 -1.11
CA ASN A 43 8.78 -13.74 -1.93
C ASN A 43 7.89 -14.06 -3.13
N ALA A 44 6.56 -14.08 -2.93
CA ALA A 44 5.62 -14.29 -4.02
C ALA A 44 5.65 -13.13 -5.06
N VAL A 45 5.79 -11.89 -4.62
CA VAL A 45 5.94 -10.74 -5.53
C VAL A 45 7.25 -10.82 -6.31
N ILE A 46 8.37 -11.13 -5.65
CA ILE A 46 9.67 -11.30 -6.31
C ILE A 46 9.60 -12.40 -7.38
N SER A 47 8.99 -13.54 -7.08
CA SER A 47 8.78 -14.60 -8.06
C SER A 47 8.03 -14.12 -9.31
N VAL A 48 7.01 -13.27 -9.14
CA VAL A 48 6.29 -12.66 -10.27
C VAL A 48 7.15 -11.66 -11.02
N LEU A 49 7.96 -10.85 -10.33
CA LEU A 49 8.86 -9.86 -10.94
C LEU A 49 9.98 -10.53 -11.78
N GLN A 50 10.48 -11.67 -11.32
CA GLN A 50 11.52 -12.45 -11.99
C GLN A 50 11.00 -13.23 -13.20
N ASN A 51 9.69 -13.47 -13.28
CA ASN A 51 9.10 -14.17 -14.42
C ASN A 51 9.09 -13.26 -15.66
N LYS A 52 9.96 -13.58 -16.63
CA LYS A 52 10.10 -12.82 -17.88
C LYS A 52 9.09 -13.20 -18.95
N GLU A 53 8.37 -14.31 -18.77
CA GLU A 53 7.42 -14.85 -19.75
C GLU A 53 6.05 -14.14 -19.74
N ILE A 54 5.75 -13.39 -18.68
CA ILE A 54 4.49 -12.66 -18.55
C ILE A 54 4.69 -11.18 -18.93
N ASP A 55 3.71 -10.62 -19.63
CA ASP A 55 3.68 -9.21 -19.96
C ASP A 55 3.51 -8.33 -18.71
N GLN A 56 3.68 -7.02 -18.89
CA GLN A 56 3.63 -6.07 -17.79
C GLN A 56 2.25 -6.00 -17.13
N GLU A 57 1.18 -6.10 -17.90
CA GLU A 57 -0.18 -6.02 -17.38
C GLU A 57 -0.53 -7.26 -16.53
N ALA A 58 -0.23 -8.45 -17.04
CA ALA A 58 -0.39 -9.71 -16.30
C ALA A 58 0.46 -9.73 -15.02
N ARG A 59 1.68 -9.18 -15.07
CA ARG A 59 2.57 -9.03 -13.92
C ARG A 59 1.93 -8.15 -12.84
N ILE A 60 1.46 -6.97 -13.21
CA ILE A 60 0.75 -6.05 -12.33
C ILE A 60 -0.47 -6.75 -11.72
N LYS A 61 -1.31 -7.38 -12.52
CA LYS A 61 -2.50 -8.10 -12.06
C LYS A 61 -2.18 -9.19 -11.04
N LYS A 62 -1.12 -9.99 -11.26
CA LYS A 62 -0.67 -11.01 -10.32
C LYS A 62 -0.16 -10.41 -9.01
N ILE A 63 0.70 -9.38 -9.07
CA ILE A 63 1.18 -8.69 -7.87
C ILE A 63 0.01 -8.16 -7.05
N ASN A 64 -0.96 -7.56 -7.69
CA ASN A 64 -2.16 -7.04 -7.06
C ASN A 64 -2.94 -8.10 -6.29
N LYS A 65 -3.16 -9.26 -6.91
CA LYS A 65 -3.83 -10.40 -6.29
C LYS A 65 -3.07 -10.89 -5.04
N ILE A 66 -1.75 -10.81 -5.04
CA ILE A 66 -0.90 -11.22 -3.91
C ILE A 66 -0.99 -10.24 -2.76
N VAL A 67 -0.92 -8.93 -3.04
CA VAL A 67 -0.74 -7.91 -1.99
C VAL A 67 -2.04 -7.34 -1.43
N SER A 68 -3.09 -7.20 -2.26
CA SER A 68 -4.34 -6.56 -1.80
C SER A 68 -4.95 -7.19 -0.56
N PRO A 69 -4.96 -8.53 -0.38
CA PRO A 69 -5.56 -9.15 0.79
C PRO A 69 -4.87 -8.78 2.11
N ILE A 70 -3.64 -8.29 2.09
CA ILE A 70 -2.91 -7.96 3.32
C ILE A 70 -2.99 -6.47 3.70
N PHE A 71 -3.62 -5.61 2.89
CA PHE A 71 -3.76 -4.19 3.17
C PHE A 71 -5.12 -3.83 3.76
N ASP A 72 -5.13 -2.87 4.68
CA ASP A 72 -6.34 -2.25 5.23
C ASP A 72 -6.59 -0.91 4.53
N PHE A 73 -7.04 -0.98 3.29
CA PHE A 73 -7.25 0.20 2.46
C PHE A 73 -8.26 1.20 3.04
N GLN A 74 -9.27 0.72 3.77
CA GLN A 74 -10.23 1.61 4.43
C GLN A 74 -9.56 2.46 5.50
N LEU A 75 -8.73 1.84 6.34
CA LEU A 75 -7.99 2.59 7.34
C LEU A 75 -6.95 3.49 6.69
N MET A 76 -6.25 3.01 5.67
CA MET A 76 -5.26 3.80 4.94
C MET A 76 -5.88 5.08 4.37
N ALA A 77 -7.00 4.99 3.67
CA ALA A 77 -7.73 6.13 3.13
C ALA A 77 -8.16 7.10 4.25
N LYS A 78 -8.76 6.58 5.32
CA LYS A 78 -9.16 7.37 6.48
C LYS A 78 -7.99 8.11 7.13
N LEU A 79 -6.83 7.46 7.26
CA LEU A 79 -5.63 8.06 7.84
C LEU A 79 -4.98 9.07 6.89
N ALA A 80 -5.00 8.82 5.59
CA ALA A 80 -4.50 9.73 4.58
C ALA A 80 -5.35 11.01 4.48
N LEU A 81 -6.66 10.92 4.60
CA LEU A 81 -7.52 12.11 4.61
C LEU A 81 -7.50 12.84 5.96
N GLY A 82 -7.16 12.12 7.04
CA GLY A 82 -6.99 12.69 8.37
C GLY A 82 -8.26 12.84 9.17
N ARG A 83 -8.07 13.16 10.46
CA ARG A 83 -9.17 13.25 11.44
C ARG A 83 -10.05 14.47 11.24
N GLU A 84 -9.52 15.50 10.62
CA GLU A 84 -10.23 16.75 10.39
C GLU A 84 -11.23 16.63 9.24
N HIS A 85 -10.82 16.03 8.14
CA HIS A 85 -11.61 16.00 6.90
C HIS A 85 -12.49 14.76 6.80
N TRP A 86 -12.02 13.58 7.26
CA TRP A 86 -12.77 12.34 7.14
C TRP A 86 -14.21 12.39 7.70
N PRO A 87 -14.49 12.96 8.89
CA PRO A 87 -15.85 13.02 9.41
C PRO A 87 -16.77 13.96 8.65
N LYS A 88 -16.23 14.90 7.88
CA LYS A 88 -16.99 15.88 7.09
C LYS A 88 -17.55 15.27 5.80
N LEU A 89 -17.05 14.12 5.36
CA LEU A 89 -17.50 13.43 4.17
C LEU A 89 -18.78 12.64 4.46
N THR A 90 -19.72 12.68 3.51
CA THR A 90 -20.85 11.75 3.46
C THR A 90 -20.35 10.32 3.25
N LYS A 91 -21.19 9.32 3.55
CA LYS A 91 -20.83 7.91 3.28
C LYS A 91 -20.46 7.67 1.83
N GLN A 92 -21.21 8.25 0.90
CA GLN A 92 -20.95 8.13 -0.55
C GLN A 92 -19.61 8.76 -0.93
N GLN A 93 -19.29 9.94 -0.42
CA GLN A 93 -17.98 10.58 -0.64
C GLN A 93 -16.83 9.78 -0.02
N GLN A 94 -17.02 9.19 1.17
CA GLN A 94 -16.03 8.30 1.79
C GLN A 94 -15.75 7.07 0.91
N GLU A 95 -16.79 6.43 0.40
CA GLU A 95 -16.68 5.28 -0.50
C GLU A 95 -15.96 5.66 -1.80
N LYS A 96 -16.37 6.76 -2.42
CA LYS A 96 -15.70 7.28 -3.63
C LYS A 96 -14.24 7.63 -3.36
N PHE A 97 -13.96 8.31 -2.25
CA PHE A 97 -12.59 8.64 -1.85
C PHE A 97 -11.72 7.41 -1.67
N ILE A 98 -12.20 6.36 -0.98
CA ILE A 98 -11.45 5.10 -0.82
C ILE A 98 -11.09 4.51 -2.19
N GLN A 99 -12.06 4.44 -3.11
CA GLN A 99 -11.84 3.89 -4.46
C GLN A 99 -10.76 4.66 -5.21
N LEU A 100 -10.91 5.98 -5.27
CA LEU A 100 -9.98 6.86 -5.97
C LEU A 100 -8.59 6.88 -5.34
N PHE A 101 -8.51 6.89 -4.00
CA PHE A 101 -7.25 6.82 -3.28
C PHE A 101 -6.50 5.53 -3.57
N VAL A 102 -7.20 4.39 -3.53
CA VAL A 102 -6.61 3.09 -3.87
C VAL A 102 -6.14 3.08 -5.32
N GLU A 103 -6.91 3.62 -6.25
CA GLU A 103 -6.49 3.70 -7.66
C GLU A 103 -5.30 4.65 -7.85
N ARG A 104 -5.27 5.78 -7.17
CA ARG A 104 -4.13 6.71 -7.14
C ARG A 104 -2.85 6.03 -6.66
N LEU A 105 -2.94 5.30 -5.55
CA LEU A 105 -1.83 4.51 -5.05
C LEU A 105 -1.34 3.52 -6.12
N ARG A 106 -2.24 2.84 -6.79
CA ARG A 106 -1.98 1.86 -7.86
C ARG A 106 -1.21 2.46 -9.03
N THR A 107 -1.74 3.55 -9.57
CA THR A 107 -1.15 4.20 -10.74
C THR A 107 0.24 4.74 -10.43
N SER A 108 0.43 5.33 -9.24
CA SER A 108 1.73 5.86 -8.80
C SER A 108 2.85 4.80 -8.74
N TYR A 109 2.50 3.51 -8.66
CA TYR A 109 3.49 2.45 -8.53
C TYR A 109 3.60 1.52 -9.74
N ARG A 110 2.68 1.60 -10.71
CA ARG A 110 2.68 0.75 -11.91
C ARG A 110 3.99 0.82 -12.69
N GLU A 111 4.49 2.02 -12.92
CA GLU A 111 5.73 2.24 -13.68
C GLU A 111 6.98 1.75 -12.92
N LYS A 112 6.90 1.78 -11.60
CA LYS A 112 8.02 1.42 -10.71
C LYS A 112 8.23 -0.09 -10.62
N ILE A 113 7.19 -0.88 -10.85
CA ILE A 113 7.26 -2.33 -10.99
C ILE A 113 8.19 -2.74 -12.14
N ALA A 114 8.20 -1.97 -13.24
CA ALA A 114 9.05 -2.22 -14.38
C ALA A 114 10.55 -2.00 -14.11
N LEU A 115 10.89 -1.30 -13.02
CA LEU A 115 12.28 -0.95 -12.68
C LEU A 115 12.96 -1.95 -11.75
N TYR A 116 12.32 -3.07 -11.42
CA TYR A 116 12.91 -4.11 -10.58
C TYR A 116 14.10 -4.78 -11.27
N THR A 117 15.23 -4.92 -10.55
CA THR A 117 16.50 -5.43 -11.07
C THR A 117 17.17 -6.48 -10.16
N ASN A 118 16.41 -7.37 -9.52
CA ASN A 118 16.91 -8.43 -8.64
C ASN A 118 17.55 -7.92 -7.32
N GLU A 119 16.93 -7.01 -6.62
CA GLU A 119 17.39 -6.55 -5.32
C GLU A 119 17.31 -7.65 -4.26
N GLU A 120 18.31 -7.70 -3.40
CA GLU A 120 18.33 -8.57 -2.22
C GLU A 120 17.43 -8.00 -1.13
N ILE A 121 16.58 -8.85 -0.52
CA ILE A 121 15.70 -8.46 0.57
C ILE A 121 16.22 -9.00 1.89
N LEU A 122 16.45 -8.11 2.86
CA LEU A 122 16.84 -8.43 4.21
C LEU A 122 15.68 -8.15 5.15
N PHE A 123 15.05 -9.19 5.69
CA PHE A 123 14.01 -9.07 6.70
C PHE A 123 14.64 -8.93 8.08
N LYS A 124 14.15 -7.99 8.87
CA LYS A 124 14.58 -7.77 10.26
C LYS A 124 13.51 -8.27 11.24
N PRO A 125 13.87 -8.48 12.52
CA PRO A 125 12.91 -8.86 13.55
C PRO A 125 11.77 -7.85 13.68
N ALA A 126 10.56 -8.35 13.95
CA ALA A 126 9.40 -7.51 14.19
C ALA A 126 9.55 -6.69 15.46
N GLU A 127 9.08 -5.46 15.44
CA GLU A 127 9.03 -4.54 16.57
C GLU A 127 7.59 -4.43 17.08
N LYS A 128 7.32 -5.02 18.22
CA LYS A 128 5.99 -4.94 18.84
C LYS A 128 5.76 -3.56 19.43
N LYS A 129 4.64 -2.95 19.04
CA LYS A 129 4.08 -1.74 19.66
C LYS A 129 2.75 -2.12 20.33
N LYS A 130 2.17 -1.30 21.19
CA LYS A 130 0.96 -1.61 22.00
C LYS A 130 -0.05 -2.53 21.29
N SER A 131 -0.74 -2.04 20.27
CA SER A 131 -1.77 -2.78 19.51
C SER A 131 -1.36 -3.03 18.05
N THR A 132 -0.17 -2.62 17.65
CA THR A 132 0.36 -2.72 16.31
C THR A 132 1.71 -3.43 16.31
N ILE A 133 2.19 -3.77 15.14
CA ILE A 133 3.52 -4.34 14.96
C ILE A 133 4.17 -3.71 13.73
N ASN A 134 5.45 -3.43 13.84
CA ASN A 134 6.27 -2.92 12.77
C ASN A 134 7.16 -4.05 12.24
N ILE A 135 7.20 -4.24 10.94
CA ILE A 135 8.07 -5.21 10.27
C ILE A 135 9.09 -4.44 9.43
N PRO A 136 10.31 -4.24 9.95
CA PRO A 136 11.36 -3.59 9.20
C PRO A 136 11.99 -4.55 8.20
N MET A 137 12.35 -4.03 7.04
CA MET A 137 13.14 -4.73 6.04
C MET A 137 14.04 -3.76 5.28
N GLU A 138 15.03 -4.27 4.60
CA GLU A 138 15.91 -3.51 3.72
C GLU A 138 15.91 -4.14 2.33
N LEU A 139 15.82 -3.30 1.32
CA LEU A 139 16.13 -3.64 -0.07
C LEU A 139 17.56 -3.20 -0.35
N LYS A 140 18.41 -4.16 -0.70
CA LYS A 140 19.80 -3.90 -1.02
C LYS A 140 19.96 -3.89 -2.54
N THR A 141 20.31 -2.74 -3.07
CA THR A 141 20.71 -2.58 -4.48
C THR A 141 22.22 -2.57 -4.58
N LYS A 142 22.75 -2.45 -5.80
CA LYS A 142 24.20 -2.33 -6.01
C LYS A 142 24.81 -1.12 -5.30
N ASP A 143 24.06 -0.01 -5.23
CA ASP A 143 24.59 1.29 -4.80
C ASP A 143 24.10 1.72 -3.42
N LYS A 144 23.00 1.15 -2.90
CA LYS A 144 22.41 1.60 -1.64
C LYS A 144 21.49 0.58 -0.99
N LYS A 145 21.20 0.83 0.29
CA LYS A 145 20.17 0.15 1.07
C LYS A 145 18.95 1.06 1.21
N ILE A 146 17.77 0.50 1.00
CA ILE A 146 16.50 1.20 1.14
C ILE A 146 15.76 0.57 2.31
N ALA A 147 15.59 1.32 3.38
CA ALA A 147 14.83 0.90 4.53
C ALA A 147 13.33 0.97 4.23
N VAL A 148 12.61 -0.10 4.53
CA VAL A 148 11.16 -0.20 4.41
C VAL A 148 10.58 -0.69 5.73
N LEU A 149 9.56 -0.01 6.23
CA LEU A 149 8.87 -0.38 7.45
C LEU A 149 7.39 -0.61 7.16
N HIS A 150 6.93 -1.83 7.30
CA HIS A 150 5.51 -2.15 7.23
C HIS A 150 4.88 -2.00 8.61
N LYS A 151 3.81 -1.21 8.74
CA LYS A 151 3.05 -1.05 9.97
C LYS A 151 1.77 -1.86 9.88
N LEU A 152 1.60 -2.81 10.79
CA LEU A 152 0.47 -3.75 10.79
C LEU A 152 -0.38 -3.59 12.04
N ARG A 153 -1.67 -3.87 11.87
CA ARG A 153 -2.64 -4.02 12.96
C ARG A 153 -3.48 -5.29 12.77
N LYS A 154 -4.13 -5.76 13.81
CA LYS A 154 -5.12 -6.85 13.69
C LYS A 154 -6.48 -6.32 13.27
N VAL A 155 -7.07 -6.96 12.28
CA VAL A 155 -8.46 -6.80 11.83
C VAL A 155 -9.07 -8.19 11.76
N ASP A 156 -10.12 -8.45 12.52
CA ASP A 156 -10.79 -9.76 12.56
C ASP A 156 -9.80 -10.94 12.70
N LYS A 157 -8.89 -10.84 13.69
CA LYS A 157 -7.82 -11.80 13.99
C LYS A 157 -6.68 -11.89 12.96
N ARG A 158 -6.75 -11.17 11.82
CA ARG A 158 -5.72 -11.15 10.77
C ARG A 158 -4.85 -9.91 10.86
N TRP A 159 -3.58 -10.04 10.58
CA TRP A 159 -2.69 -8.91 10.43
C TRP A 159 -2.91 -8.23 9.08
N LYS A 160 -3.08 -6.91 9.10
CA LYS A 160 -3.24 -6.08 7.90
C LYS A 160 -2.27 -4.91 7.96
N VAL A 161 -1.64 -4.61 6.83
CA VAL A 161 -0.79 -3.43 6.66
C VAL A 161 -1.69 -2.19 6.55
N TYR A 162 -1.42 -1.18 7.37
CA TYR A 162 -2.15 0.09 7.31
C TYR A 162 -1.26 1.28 6.96
N ASP A 163 0.06 1.13 6.96
CA ASP A 163 1.00 2.14 6.49
C ASP A 163 2.33 1.47 6.08
N VAL A 164 3.05 2.11 5.18
CA VAL A 164 4.41 1.75 4.80
C VAL A 164 5.27 2.99 4.84
N GLU A 165 6.42 2.89 5.51
CA GLU A 165 7.44 3.93 5.47
C GLU A 165 8.60 3.49 4.59
N ILE A 166 9.12 4.42 3.80
CA ILE A 166 10.28 4.22 2.95
C ILE A 166 11.31 5.27 3.30
N GLN A 167 12.48 4.84 3.73
CA GLN A 167 13.54 5.74 4.23
C GLN A 167 13.01 6.71 5.30
N GLY A 168 12.13 6.20 6.20
CA GLY A 168 11.53 6.99 7.29
C GLY A 168 10.35 7.88 6.87
N VAL A 169 9.98 7.91 5.59
CA VAL A 169 8.85 8.71 5.09
C VAL A 169 7.60 7.84 4.95
N SER A 170 6.54 8.15 5.71
CA SER A 170 5.25 7.47 5.63
C SER A 170 4.52 7.85 4.34
N ILE A 171 4.04 6.83 3.62
CA ILE A 171 3.20 7.03 2.44
C ILE A 171 1.92 7.76 2.82
N LEU A 172 1.28 7.38 3.92
CA LEU A 172 0.03 8.01 4.35
C LEU A 172 0.23 9.48 4.73
N LEU A 173 1.32 9.83 5.42
CA LEU A 173 1.60 11.22 5.78
C LEU A 173 1.90 12.07 4.57
N THR A 174 2.56 11.51 3.56
CA THR A 174 2.80 12.20 2.28
C THR A 174 1.47 12.54 1.59
N TYR A 175 0.56 11.58 1.48
CA TYR A 175 -0.77 11.84 0.91
C TYR A 175 -1.59 12.79 1.77
N ARG A 176 -1.52 12.67 3.10
CA ARG A 176 -2.21 13.60 4.00
C ARG A 176 -1.80 15.04 3.73
N SER A 177 -0.50 15.32 3.66
CA SER A 177 0.00 16.67 3.37
C SER A 177 -0.53 17.21 2.04
N GLN A 178 -0.59 16.36 1.01
CA GLN A 178 -1.14 16.74 -0.29
C GLN A 178 -2.65 17.02 -0.22
N PHE A 179 -3.42 16.20 0.50
CA PHE A 179 -4.86 16.37 0.63
C PHE A 179 -5.22 17.57 1.51
N ASP A 180 -4.46 17.80 2.59
CA ASP A 180 -4.61 18.98 3.44
C ASP A 180 -4.35 20.26 2.64
N ASP A 181 -3.33 20.29 1.76
CA ASP A 181 -3.07 21.45 0.89
C ASP A 181 -4.23 21.69 -0.09
N ILE A 182 -4.78 20.65 -0.72
CA ILE A 182 -5.94 20.78 -1.62
C ILE A 182 -7.16 21.30 -0.84
N LEU A 183 -7.47 20.69 0.31
CA LEU A 183 -8.66 21.00 1.10
C LEU A 183 -8.56 22.32 1.87
N SER A 184 -7.36 22.87 2.04
CA SER A 184 -7.17 24.21 2.62
C SER A 184 -7.59 25.33 1.66
N ARG A 185 -7.65 25.05 0.35
CA ARG A 185 -7.93 26.03 -0.72
C ARG A 185 -9.16 25.67 -1.56
N GLY A 186 -9.72 24.48 -1.35
CA GLY A 186 -10.81 23.94 -2.15
C GLY A 186 -11.75 23.07 -1.35
N THR A 187 -12.58 22.34 -2.07
CA THR A 187 -13.65 21.50 -1.55
C THR A 187 -13.30 20.01 -1.58
N VAL A 188 -14.14 19.18 -1.01
CA VAL A 188 -14.04 17.70 -1.12
C VAL A 188 -14.21 17.28 -2.58
N GLU A 189 -15.10 17.95 -3.33
CA GLU A 189 -15.33 17.71 -4.76
C GLU A 189 -14.08 17.98 -5.59
N ASP A 190 -13.34 19.05 -5.29
CA ASP A 190 -12.06 19.35 -5.94
C ASP A 190 -11.02 18.26 -5.67
N LEU A 191 -10.96 17.75 -4.44
CA LEU A 191 -10.08 16.63 -4.08
C LEU A 191 -10.45 15.36 -4.85
N LEU A 192 -11.75 15.01 -4.89
CA LEU A 192 -12.21 13.83 -5.61
C LEU A 192 -11.92 13.94 -7.12
N SER A 193 -12.16 15.11 -7.72
CA SER A 193 -11.84 15.37 -9.13
C SER A 193 -10.35 15.23 -9.42
N ARG A 194 -9.49 15.77 -8.57
CA ARG A 194 -8.02 15.62 -8.71
C ARG A 194 -7.54 14.17 -8.56
N LEU A 195 -8.23 13.37 -7.77
CA LEU A 195 -7.92 11.95 -7.65
C LEU A 195 -8.33 11.13 -8.87
N GLU A 196 -9.29 11.61 -9.66
CA GLU A 196 -9.69 10.99 -10.94
C GLU A 196 -8.67 11.28 -12.06
N GLU A 197 -7.94 12.38 -11.98
CA GLU A 197 -6.88 12.70 -12.94
C GLU A 197 -5.68 11.76 -12.78
N PRO A 198 -4.90 11.50 -13.84
CA PRO A 198 -3.63 10.80 -13.70
C PRO A 198 -2.70 11.49 -12.69
N PRO A 199 -1.86 10.74 -11.94
CA PRO A 199 -0.86 11.36 -11.09
C PRO A 199 0.09 12.22 -11.92
N PRO A 200 0.55 13.37 -11.40
CA PRO A 200 1.57 14.16 -12.07
C PRO A 200 2.82 13.31 -12.33
N GLN A 201 3.38 13.44 -13.52
CA GLN A 201 4.58 12.71 -13.97
C GLN A 201 5.84 13.18 -13.23
#